data_3540b3db832e3fe2fd7c13ce20d875d4
#
_entry.id   3540b3db832e3fe2fd7c13ce20d875d4
#
_cell.length_a   1.000
_cell.length_b   1.000
_cell.length_c   1.000
_cell.angle_alpha   90.00
_cell.angle_beta   90.00
_cell.angle_gamma   90.00
#
_symmetry.space_group_name_H-M   'P 1'
#
loop_
_entity.id
_entity.type
_entity.pdbx_description
1 polymer ?
#
loop_
_entity_poly.entity_id
_entity_poly.type
_entity_poly.pdbx_seq_one_letter_code
_entity_poly.pdbx_strand_id
1 'polypeptide(L)'
;MKRGYLHSIGRLRHVLRLCALALVLALTPVIIKADDDNLLKVDRVDFSVTLSDGNAYTIAGFLYYKGSFRNRPLQVLVHGGSYNHKYWDAPTINGQSYSYARFMAEEGYALLAIDQLGAGESSKPAGDFVTLNETTLSIHQVLAQMRSGNNPLGYAFQQIVLVGHSFGSINSIFVQGTFHDADALVVTALGHVPHELPIPPELIIALAQFPYFPLPAEARSALFYFADAADADVIAYDNLNLADLLTRGQLFTTFAAVFNPAADRVGAVTGPVLVQLGEHDSLWPSLYAGGEAAFWTNASSVTVESLPIVGHAFNTHLDNKTGWKSINRWIRSTLAVN
;
A
#
# COMPACT_ATOMS: atom_id res chain seq x y z
N MET A 1 -32.47 -86.98 -32.15
CA MET A 1 -31.47 -86.38 -31.30
C MET A 1 -31.27 -84.91 -31.71
N LYS A 2 -32.04 -84.02 -31.23
CA LYS A 2 -31.87 -82.54 -31.28
C LYS A 2 -32.89 -81.88 -30.34
N ARG A 3 -32.59 -81.75 -29.08
CA ARG A 3 -33.23 -80.85 -28.08
C ARG A 3 -32.32 -80.75 -26.89
N GLY A 4 -31.63 -79.63 -26.74
CA GLY A 4 -30.81 -79.43 -25.55
C GLY A 4 -29.77 -78.31 -25.59
N TYR A 5 -30.00 -77.20 -26.32
CA TYR A 5 -28.99 -76.11 -26.37
C TYR A 5 -29.59 -74.67 -26.30
N LEU A 6 -30.81 -74.50 -25.86
CA LEU A 6 -31.46 -73.19 -25.92
C LEU A 6 -31.83 -72.59 -24.51
N HIS A 7 -31.38 -73.21 -23.38
CA HIS A 7 -31.71 -72.71 -22.05
C HIS A 7 -30.58 -72.06 -21.27
N SER A 8 -29.38 -72.00 -21.81
CA SER A 8 -28.21 -71.42 -21.09
C SER A 8 -27.90 -69.94 -21.43
N ILE A 9 -28.44 -69.41 -22.52
CA ILE A 9 -28.11 -68.06 -23.03
C ILE A 9 -28.97 -66.97 -22.33
N GLY A 10 -30.14 -67.32 -21.79
CA GLY A 10 -31.03 -66.36 -21.12
C GLY A 10 -30.62 -65.85 -19.74
N ARG A 11 -29.88 -66.69 -18.98
CA ARG A 11 -29.42 -66.30 -17.62
C ARG A 11 -28.15 -65.46 -17.62
N LEU A 12 -27.31 -65.52 -18.65
CA LEU A 12 -26.09 -64.76 -18.72
C LEU A 12 -26.35 -63.28 -19.10
N ARG A 13 -27.46 -62.97 -19.78
CA ARG A 13 -27.82 -61.59 -20.14
C ARG A 13 -28.46 -60.80 -19.01
N HIS A 14 -29.02 -61.43 -17.98
CA HIS A 14 -29.61 -60.74 -16.81
C HIS A 14 -28.58 -60.39 -15.75
N VAL A 15 -27.52 -61.18 -15.61
CA VAL A 15 -26.44 -60.91 -14.68
C VAL A 15 -25.54 -59.76 -15.16
N LEU A 16 -25.32 -59.64 -16.47
CA LEU A 16 -24.57 -58.53 -17.08
C LEU A 16 -25.31 -57.20 -17.05
N ARG A 17 -26.65 -57.17 -17.00
CA ARG A 17 -27.40 -55.92 -16.90
C ARG A 17 -27.49 -55.35 -15.46
N LEU A 18 -27.38 -56.19 -14.46
CA LEU A 18 -27.39 -55.77 -13.03
C LEU A 18 -26.00 -55.24 -12.59
N CYS A 19 -24.93 -55.75 -13.17
CA CYS A 19 -23.57 -55.21 -12.89
C CYS A 19 -23.29 -53.89 -13.60
N ALA A 20 -23.98 -53.57 -14.73
CA ALA A 20 -23.78 -52.29 -15.41
C ALA A 20 -24.55 -51.13 -14.76
N LEU A 21 -25.57 -51.41 -13.94
CA LEU A 21 -26.35 -50.39 -13.22
C LEU A 21 -25.74 -50.00 -11.86
N ALA A 22 -24.87 -50.86 -11.28
CA ALA A 22 -24.21 -50.59 -10.00
C ALA A 22 -22.91 -49.80 -10.12
N LEU A 23 -22.36 -49.68 -11.36
CA LEU A 23 -21.10 -48.94 -11.58
C LEU A 23 -21.29 -47.46 -11.99
N VAL A 24 -22.52 -47.02 -12.22
CA VAL A 24 -22.81 -45.59 -12.63
C VAL A 24 -23.15 -44.72 -11.40
N LEU A 25 -23.28 -45.27 -10.23
CA LEU A 25 -23.66 -44.51 -9.00
C LEU A 25 -22.47 -44.10 -8.09
N ALA A 26 -21.21 -44.31 -8.52
CA ALA A 26 -20.05 -44.03 -7.68
C ALA A 26 -19.09 -42.94 -8.22
N LEU A 27 -19.50 -42.19 -9.24
CA LEU A 27 -18.73 -41.05 -9.73
C LEU A 27 -19.58 -39.78 -9.70
N THR A 28 -20.12 -39.42 -8.55
CA THR A 28 -20.38 -38.00 -8.30
C THR A 28 -19.02 -37.34 -8.15
N PRO A 29 -18.64 -36.37 -9.01
CA PRO A 29 -17.49 -35.56 -8.73
C PRO A 29 -17.76 -34.87 -7.39
N VAL A 30 -16.98 -35.18 -6.38
CA VAL A 30 -16.84 -34.33 -5.21
C VAL A 30 -16.23 -33.06 -5.77
N ILE A 31 -17.08 -32.09 -6.11
CA ILE A 31 -16.67 -30.70 -6.31
C ILE A 31 -16.18 -30.28 -4.92
N ILE A 32 -14.90 -30.47 -4.66
CA ILE A 32 -14.22 -29.76 -3.59
C ILE A 32 -14.34 -28.30 -4.04
N LYS A 33 -15.36 -27.59 -3.50
CA LYS A 33 -15.35 -26.15 -3.50
C LYS A 33 -14.02 -25.78 -2.85
N ALA A 34 -13.04 -25.39 -3.66
CA ALA A 34 -11.84 -24.77 -3.12
C ALA A 34 -12.35 -23.68 -2.19
N ASP A 35 -11.89 -23.69 -0.94
CA ASP A 35 -12.25 -22.70 0.06
C ASP A 35 -11.80 -21.34 -0.50
N ASP A 36 -12.75 -20.60 -1.07
CA ASP A 36 -12.56 -19.25 -1.64
C ASP A 36 -12.12 -18.28 -0.52
N ASP A 37 -12.25 -18.70 0.72
CA ASP A 37 -11.91 -17.95 1.92
C ASP A 37 -10.41 -17.87 2.20
N ASN A 38 -9.56 -18.57 1.46
CA ASN A 38 -8.11 -18.58 1.67
C ASN A 38 -7.33 -17.87 0.55
N LEU A 39 -8.01 -17.35 -0.47
CA LEU A 39 -7.37 -16.62 -1.57
C LEU A 39 -7.14 -15.16 -1.21
N LEU A 40 -5.99 -14.64 -1.59
CA LEU A 40 -5.71 -13.21 -1.56
C LEU A 40 -6.48 -12.53 -2.70
N LYS A 41 -7.29 -11.54 -2.34
CA LYS A 41 -8.15 -10.77 -3.25
C LYS A 41 -7.64 -9.34 -3.36
N VAL A 42 -7.90 -8.74 -4.52
CA VAL A 42 -7.62 -7.33 -4.77
C VAL A 42 -8.86 -6.75 -5.46
N ASP A 43 -9.55 -5.86 -4.76
CA ASP A 43 -10.74 -5.18 -5.27
C ASP A 43 -10.45 -3.71 -5.53
N ARG A 44 -10.87 -3.19 -6.69
CA ARG A 44 -10.86 -1.76 -6.94
C ARG A 44 -12.01 -1.09 -6.20
N VAL A 45 -11.72 0.03 -5.54
CA VAL A 45 -12.68 0.84 -4.78
C VAL A 45 -12.47 2.31 -5.12
N ASP A 46 -13.44 2.95 -5.76
CA ASP A 46 -13.36 4.36 -6.13
C ASP A 46 -14.12 5.23 -5.11
N PHE A 47 -13.47 6.28 -4.62
CA PHE A 47 -14.02 7.22 -3.64
C PHE A 47 -14.32 8.55 -4.31
N SER A 48 -15.53 9.08 -4.13
CA SER A 48 -15.84 10.47 -4.50
C SER A 48 -15.45 11.39 -3.36
N VAL A 49 -14.66 12.42 -3.67
CA VAL A 49 -14.23 13.46 -2.74
C VAL A 49 -14.53 14.85 -3.31
N THR A 50 -14.82 15.82 -2.45
CA THR A 50 -15.05 17.22 -2.86
C THR A 50 -13.91 18.07 -2.35
N LEU A 51 -13.24 18.80 -3.24
CA LEU A 51 -12.08 19.62 -2.90
C LEU A 51 -12.44 21.09 -2.71
N SER A 52 -11.44 21.92 -2.44
CA SER A 52 -11.65 23.33 -2.06
C SER A 52 -12.32 24.19 -3.13
N ASP A 53 -12.22 23.77 -4.40
CA ASP A 53 -12.90 24.43 -5.54
C ASP A 53 -14.38 24.04 -5.67
N GLY A 54 -14.90 23.19 -4.79
CA GLY A 54 -16.29 22.71 -4.78
C GLY A 54 -16.57 21.60 -5.80
N ASN A 55 -15.57 21.15 -6.56
CA ASN A 55 -15.74 20.08 -7.54
C ASN A 55 -15.53 18.69 -6.93
N ALA A 56 -16.24 17.70 -7.51
CA ALA A 56 -16.05 16.30 -7.16
C ALA A 56 -14.90 15.69 -7.96
N TYR A 57 -14.08 14.91 -7.26
CA TYR A 57 -12.96 14.16 -7.83
C TYR A 57 -13.01 12.70 -7.37
N THR A 58 -12.38 11.81 -8.12
CA THR A 58 -12.28 10.38 -7.78
C THR A 58 -10.91 10.06 -7.24
N ILE A 59 -10.84 9.40 -6.09
CA ILE A 59 -9.64 8.76 -5.56
C ILE A 59 -9.78 7.25 -5.79
N ALA A 60 -8.89 6.70 -6.60
CA ALA A 60 -8.82 5.26 -6.85
C ALA A 60 -8.12 4.55 -5.69
N GLY A 61 -8.71 3.48 -5.19
CA GLY A 61 -8.15 2.62 -4.17
C GLY A 61 -8.15 1.16 -4.61
N PHE A 62 -7.21 0.40 -4.08
CA PHE A 62 -7.04 -1.03 -4.33
C PHE A 62 -7.00 -1.73 -2.98
N LEU A 63 -8.06 -2.50 -2.69
CA LEU A 63 -8.23 -3.17 -1.41
C LEU A 63 -7.69 -4.61 -1.49
N TYR A 64 -6.64 -4.88 -0.73
CA TYR A 64 -6.01 -6.20 -0.59
C TYR A 64 -6.47 -6.87 0.69
N TYR A 65 -6.86 -8.13 0.62
CA TYR A 65 -7.24 -8.93 1.79
C TYR A 65 -7.23 -10.41 1.47
N LYS A 66 -7.06 -11.25 2.49
CA LYS A 66 -7.16 -12.70 2.37
C LYS A 66 -8.48 -13.18 2.96
N GLY A 67 -9.28 -13.91 2.18
CA GLY A 67 -10.60 -14.36 2.59
C GLY A 67 -11.62 -13.23 2.70
N SER A 68 -11.79 -12.63 3.90
CA SER A 68 -12.70 -11.51 4.16
C SER A 68 -11.93 -10.32 4.74
N PHE A 69 -12.28 -9.10 4.32
CA PHE A 69 -11.78 -7.86 4.92
C PHE A 69 -12.55 -7.46 6.21
N ARG A 70 -13.72 -8.06 6.46
CA ARG A 70 -14.55 -7.71 7.63
C ARG A 70 -13.86 -8.11 8.94
N ASN A 71 -14.02 -7.27 9.95
CA ASN A 71 -13.42 -7.44 11.29
C ASN A 71 -11.88 -7.49 11.30
N ARG A 72 -11.26 -6.92 10.27
CA ARG A 72 -9.79 -6.76 10.20
C ARG A 72 -9.42 -5.30 10.41
N PRO A 73 -8.28 -5.01 11.03
CA PRO A 73 -7.72 -3.67 11.00
C PRO A 73 -7.40 -3.29 9.55
N LEU A 74 -7.71 -2.05 9.19
CA LEU A 74 -7.41 -1.48 7.88
C LEU A 74 -6.09 -0.74 7.95
N GLN A 75 -5.19 -0.99 7.00
CA GLN A 75 -4.08 -0.09 6.71
C GLN A 75 -4.40 0.71 5.45
N VAL A 76 -4.39 2.04 5.53
CA VAL A 76 -4.50 2.91 4.35
C VAL A 76 -3.09 3.32 3.95
N LEU A 77 -2.71 2.98 2.72
CA LEU A 77 -1.35 3.08 2.21
C LEU A 77 -1.24 4.28 1.26
N VAL A 78 -0.39 5.26 1.62
CA VAL A 78 -0.18 6.50 0.87
C VAL A 78 1.23 6.49 0.28
N HIS A 79 1.32 6.40 -1.04
CA HIS A 79 2.59 6.28 -1.77
C HIS A 79 3.42 7.57 -1.75
N GLY A 80 4.71 7.47 -2.06
CA GLY A 80 5.63 8.59 -2.21
C GLY A 80 5.42 9.39 -3.50
N GLY A 81 6.13 10.49 -3.61
CA GLY A 81 6.19 11.28 -4.84
C GLY A 81 6.72 10.44 -6.01
N SER A 82 6.22 10.69 -7.22
CA SER A 82 6.53 9.94 -8.45
C SER A 82 6.21 8.44 -8.41
N TYR A 83 5.29 8.03 -7.55
CA TYR A 83 4.72 6.69 -7.46
C TYR A 83 3.18 6.74 -7.55
N ASN A 84 2.56 5.54 -7.54
CA ASN A 84 1.14 5.28 -7.38
C ASN A 84 0.94 4.01 -6.52
N HIS A 85 -0.28 3.48 -6.41
CA HIS A 85 -0.59 2.28 -5.60
C HIS A 85 0.33 1.08 -5.87
N LYS A 86 0.89 0.95 -7.08
CA LYS A 86 1.76 -0.18 -7.47
C LYS A 86 3.06 -0.24 -6.65
N TYR A 87 3.49 0.87 -6.04
CA TYR A 87 4.61 0.88 -5.09
C TYR A 87 4.39 -0.10 -3.93
N TRP A 88 3.14 -0.28 -3.53
CA TRP A 88 2.75 -1.17 -2.44
C TRP A 88 2.53 -2.63 -2.88
N ASP A 89 2.43 -2.88 -4.19
CA ASP A 89 2.19 -4.21 -4.77
C ASP A 89 3.13 -4.51 -5.96
N ALA A 90 4.41 -4.23 -5.81
CA ALA A 90 5.39 -4.63 -6.81
C ALA A 90 5.52 -6.16 -6.84
N PRO A 91 5.76 -6.76 -8.02
CA PRO A 91 5.74 -8.21 -8.19
C PRO A 91 6.94 -8.92 -7.53
N THR A 92 6.90 -10.24 -7.57
CA THR A 92 8.08 -11.05 -7.28
C THR A 92 9.05 -10.98 -8.46
N ILE A 93 10.29 -10.58 -8.19
CA ILE A 93 11.38 -10.49 -9.16
C ILE A 93 12.55 -11.31 -8.62
N ASN A 94 13.15 -12.15 -9.42
CA ASN A 94 14.27 -13.02 -9.06
C ASN A 94 14.03 -13.85 -7.77
N GLY A 95 12.77 -14.28 -7.55
CA GLY A 95 12.36 -15.05 -6.37
C GLY A 95 12.13 -14.23 -5.08
N GLN A 96 12.37 -12.93 -5.09
CA GLN A 96 12.10 -12.02 -3.99
C GLN A 96 10.76 -11.32 -4.19
N SER A 97 9.92 -11.30 -3.16
CA SER A 97 8.65 -10.56 -3.15
C SER A 97 8.86 -9.11 -2.75
N TYR A 98 8.22 -8.20 -3.48
CA TYR A 98 8.28 -6.75 -3.25
C TYR A 98 6.91 -6.14 -2.95
N SER A 99 5.90 -6.96 -2.65
CA SER A 99 4.56 -6.51 -2.30
C SER A 99 4.36 -6.43 -0.78
N TYR A 100 4.39 -5.23 -0.24
CA TYR A 100 3.97 -4.94 1.14
C TYR A 100 2.49 -5.28 1.37
N ALA A 101 1.63 -4.90 0.40
CA ALA A 101 0.19 -5.10 0.54
C ALA A 101 -0.18 -6.59 0.65
N ARG A 102 0.42 -7.46 -0.19
CA ARG A 102 0.17 -8.90 -0.11
C ARG A 102 0.76 -9.50 1.17
N PHE A 103 1.97 -9.08 1.56
CA PHE A 103 2.59 -9.55 2.80
C PHE A 103 1.69 -9.26 4.00
N MET A 104 1.19 -8.03 4.15
CA MET A 104 0.34 -7.66 5.29
C MET A 104 -1.07 -8.27 5.21
N ALA A 105 -1.61 -8.51 4.01
CA ALA A 105 -2.87 -9.22 3.85
C ALA A 105 -2.77 -10.68 4.33
N GLU A 106 -1.64 -11.34 4.10
CA GLU A 106 -1.34 -12.67 4.66
C GLU A 106 -1.23 -12.64 6.20
N GLU A 107 -0.74 -11.52 6.76
CA GLU A 107 -0.65 -11.29 8.21
C GLU A 107 -2.02 -10.94 8.85
N GLY A 108 -3.10 -10.88 8.08
CA GLY A 108 -4.47 -10.74 8.59
C GLY A 108 -5.06 -9.34 8.53
N TYR A 109 -4.44 -8.40 7.85
CA TYR A 109 -4.97 -7.05 7.64
C TYR A 109 -5.84 -6.94 6.38
N ALA A 110 -6.64 -5.88 6.31
CA ALA A 110 -7.14 -5.31 5.07
C ALA A 110 -6.23 -4.12 4.71
N LEU A 111 -5.84 -3.99 3.44
CA LEU A 111 -4.94 -2.93 2.99
C LEU A 111 -5.64 -2.14 1.87
N LEU A 112 -5.77 -0.84 2.01
CA LEU A 112 -6.27 0.05 0.97
C LEU A 112 -5.09 0.89 0.43
N ALA A 113 -4.49 0.48 -0.68
CA ALA A 113 -3.51 1.29 -1.38
C ALA A 113 -4.24 2.29 -2.26
N ILE A 114 -4.11 3.58 -1.97
CA ILE A 114 -4.75 4.64 -2.75
C ILE A 114 -3.77 5.23 -3.76
N ASP A 115 -4.29 5.63 -4.92
CA ASP A 115 -3.63 6.60 -5.78
C ASP A 115 -3.98 7.99 -5.27
N GLN A 116 -2.97 8.78 -4.91
CA GLN A 116 -3.21 10.15 -4.46
C GLN A 116 -3.78 10.99 -5.61
N LEU A 117 -4.41 12.11 -5.27
CA LEU A 117 -4.87 13.08 -6.26
C LEU A 117 -3.73 13.45 -7.22
N GLY A 118 -3.99 13.39 -8.52
CA GLY A 118 -2.99 13.66 -9.54
C GLY A 118 -2.11 12.46 -9.95
N ALA A 119 -2.20 11.31 -9.28
CA ALA A 119 -1.41 10.12 -9.56
C ALA A 119 -2.27 8.93 -9.99
N GLY A 120 -1.66 7.92 -10.60
CA GLY A 120 -2.26 6.64 -10.93
C GLY A 120 -3.56 6.74 -11.71
N GLU A 121 -4.59 6.11 -11.17
CA GLU A 121 -5.94 6.07 -11.72
C GLU A 121 -6.90 7.07 -11.05
N SER A 122 -6.41 7.87 -10.11
CA SER A 122 -7.15 8.98 -9.51
C SER A 122 -7.33 10.16 -10.47
N SER A 123 -8.26 11.05 -10.17
CA SER A 123 -8.49 12.28 -10.92
C SER A 123 -7.21 13.11 -11.03
N LYS A 124 -7.01 13.72 -12.21
CA LYS A 124 -5.84 14.55 -12.54
C LYS A 124 -6.28 15.99 -12.85
N PRO A 125 -6.61 16.81 -11.83
CA PRO A 125 -6.90 18.23 -12.04
C PRO A 125 -5.65 19.01 -12.50
N ALA A 126 -5.75 20.34 -12.65
CA ALA A 126 -4.57 21.15 -12.96
C ALA A 126 -3.45 20.89 -11.96
N GLY A 127 -2.21 20.63 -12.43
CA GLY A 127 -1.12 20.19 -11.55
C GLY A 127 -0.73 21.19 -10.47
N ASP A 128 -1.00 22.49 -10.67
CA ASP A 128 -0.79 23.53 -9.65
C ASP A 128 -1.86 23.50 -8.55
N PHE A 129 -3.05 22.98 -8.85
CA PHE A 129 -4.12 22.80 -7.87
C PHE A 129 -3.86 21.59 -6.96
N VAL A 130 -3.11 20.59 -7.42
CA VAL A 130 -2.74 19.42 -6.60
C VAL A 130 -1.67 19.82 -5.58
N THR A 131 -2.10 20.46 -4.51
CA THR A 131 -1.23 20.91 -3.41
C THR A 131 -1.25 19.91 -2.25
N LEU A 132 -0.36 20.09 -1.27
CA LEU A 132 -0.38 19.33 0.00
C LEU A 132 -1.77 19.41 0.65
N ASN A 133 -2.40 20.59 0.67
CA ASN A 133 -3.73 20.77 1.27
C ASN A 133 -4.82 19.96 0.53
N GLU A 134 -4.85 20.01 -0.80
CA GLU A 134 -5.87 19.30 -1.58
C GLU A 134 -5.67 17.79 -1.50
N THR A 135 -4.43 17.33 -1.55
CA THR A 135 -4.10 15.90 -1.36
C THR A 135 -4.50 15.44 0.03
N THR A 136 -4.19 16.22 1.07
CA THR A 136 -4.59 15.94 2.45
C THR A 136 -6.10 15.88 2.61
N LEU A 137 -6.84 16.84 2.05
CA LEU A 137 -8.30 16.88 2.10
C LEU A 137 -8.92 15.66 1.41
N SER A 138 -8.34 15.21 0.30
CA SER A 138 -8.81 14.00 -0.38
C SER A 138 -8.59 12.73 0.45
N ILE A 139 -7.43 12.57 1.09
CA ILE A 139 -7.12 11.44 1.97
C ILE A 139 -8.02 11.44 3.20
N HIS A 140 -8.23 12.60 3.85
CA HIS A 140 -9.17 12.76 4.95
C HIS A 140 -10.56 12.21 4.60
N GLN A 141 -11.11 12.61 3.45
CA GLN A 141 -12.44 12.17 3.04
C GLN A 141 -12.50 10.65 2.75
N VAL A 142 -11.43 10.05 2.21
CA VAL A 142 -11.34 8.59 2.07
C VAL A 142 -11.35 7.91 3.45
N LEU A 143 -10.54 8.39 4.40
CA LEU A 143 -10.51 7.84 5.77
C LEU A 143 -11.86 7.97 6.48
N ALA A 144 -12.51 9.13 6.37
CA ALA A 144 -13.85 9.38 6.93
C ALA A 144 -14.90 8.43 6.34
N GLN A 145 -14.86 8.18 5.03
CA GLN A 145 -15.74 7.19 4.37
C GLN A 145 -15.46 5.76 4.87
N MET A 146 -14.19 5.38 5.03
CA MET A 146 -13.83 4.05 5.54
C MET A 146 -14.23 3.88 7.00
N ARG A 147 -14.13 4.92 7.82
CA ARG A 147 -14.52 4.92 9.23
C ARG A 147 -16.05 4.85 9.42
N SER A 148 -16.80 5.61 8.64
CA SER A 148 -18.27 5.67 8.75
C SER A 148 -18.99 4.51 8.10
N GLY A 149 -18.36 3.80 7.16
CA GLY A 149 -19.01 2.79 6.31
C GLY A 149 -19.77 3.37 5.12
N ASN A 150 -19.78 4.69 4.94
CA ASN A 150 -20.35 5.36 3.78
C ASN A 150 -19.35 5.34 2.60
N ASN A 151 -19.00 4.14 2.18
CA ASN A 151 -18.03 3.85 1.12
C ASN A 151 -18.58 2.75 0.22
N PRO A 152 -17.99 2.47 -0.96
CA PRO A 152 -18.47 1.46 -1.90
C PRO A 152 -18.53 0.03 -1.34
N LEU A 153 -17.81 -0.27 -0.24
CA LEU A 153 -17.84 -1.59 0.42
C LEU A 153 -19.03 -1.74 1.36
N GLY A 154 -19.72 -0.64 1.74
CA GLY A 154 -20.79 -0.63 2.74
C GLY A 154 -20.34 -1.19 4.09
N TYR A 155 -19.07 -0.92 4.48
CA TYR A 155 -18.48 -1.45 5.71
C TYR A 155 -17.64 -0.40 6.45
N ALA A 156 -17.87 -0.27 7.76
CA ALA A 156 -17.14 0.62 8.65
C ALA A 156 -15.97 -0.11 9.34
N PHE A 157 -14.75 0.36 9.11
CA PHE A 157 -13.57 -0.19 9.78
C PHE A 157 -13.38 0.42 11.15
N GLN A 158 -13.24 -0.42 12.17
CA GLN A 158 -13.12 0.01 13.58
C GLN A 158 -11.70 0.47 13.92
N GLN A 159 -10.70 -0.14 13.29
CA GLN A 159 -9.29 0.20 13.46
C GLN A 159 -8.67 0.57 12.11
N ILE A 160 -8.09 1.77 12.04
CA ILE A 160 -7.43 2.29 10.84
C ILE A 160 -6.01 2.72 11.19
N VAL A 161 -5.04 2.18 10.49
CA VAL A 161 -3.64 2.61 10.51
C VAL A 161 -3.35 3.37 9.23
N LEU A 162 -2.84 4.58 9.32
CA LEU A 162 -2.38 5.34 8.17
C LEU A 162 -0.88 5.06 7.96
N VAL A 163 -0.51 4.59 6.77
CA VAL A 163 0.87 4.23 6.44
C VAL A 163 1.33 5.08 5.26
N GLY A 164 2.27 5.97 5.50
CA GLY A 164 2.84 6.86 4.49
C GLY A 164 4.25 6.44 4.09
N HIS A 165 4.63 6.78 2.85
CA HIS A 165 5.99 6.67 2.35
C HIS A 165 6.44 7.99 1.72
N SER A 166 7.58 8.56 2.15
CA SER A 166 8.16 9.78 1.58
C SER A 166 7.13 10.94 1.54
N PHE A 167 6.78 11.50 0.39
CA PHE A 167 5.70 12.50 0.28
C PHE A 167 4.37 12.00 0.84
N GLY A 168 4.08 10.70 0.71
CA GLY A 168 2.91 10.09 1.37
C GLY A 168 2.99 10.14 2.89
N SER A 169 4.19 10.11 3.47
CA SER A 169 4.39 10.32 4.90
C SER A 169 4.03 11.74 5.33
N ILE A 170 4.46 12.77 4.58
CA ILE A 170 4.08 14.17 4.86
C ILE A 170 2.57 14.35 4.77
N ASN A 171 1.94 13.83 3.70
CA ASN A 171 0.49 13.87 3.57
C ASN A 171 -0.20 13.19 4.76
N SER A 172 0.31 12.03 5.19
CA SER A 172 -0.25 11.28 6.32
C SER A 172 -0.08 12.01 7.66
N ILE A 173 1.07 12.66 7.88
CA ILE A 173 1.31 13.52 9.05
C ILE A 173 0.34 14.69 9.05
N PHE A 174 0.18 15.35 7.89
CA PHE A 174 -0.70 16.51 7.77
C PHE A 174 -2.18 16.13 8.00
N VAL A 175 -2.63 14.97 7.47
CA VAL A 175 -3.96 14.40 7.75
C VAL A 175 -4.11 14.15 9.24
N GLN A 176 -3.18 13.42 9.84
CA GLN A 176 -3.29 13.02 11.24
C GLN A 176 -3.17 14.21 12.21
N GLY A 177 -2.32 15.18 11.91
CA GLY A 177 -2.17 16.40 12.71
C GLY A 177 -3.31 17.42 12.52
N THR A 178 -4.20 17.23 11.50
CA THR A 178 -5.31 18.13 11.23
C THR A 178 -6.65 17.52 11.62
N PHE A 179 -6.88 16.25 11.28
CA PHE A 179 -8.18 15.60 11.36
C PHE A 179 -8.23 14.44 12.36
N HIS A 180 -7.07 13.87 12.74
CA HIS A 180 -6.97 12.74 13.69
C HIS A 180 -7.79 11.51 13.25
N ASP A 181 -7.77 11.18 11.96
CA ASP A 181 -8.65 10.17 11.36
C ASP A 181 -8.25 8.72 11.66
N ALA A 182 -6.94 8.48 11.88
CA ALA A 182 -6.40 7.14 12.09
C ALA A 182 -6.10 6.87 13.58
N ASP A 183 -6.16 5.60 13.96
CA ASP A 183 -5.85 5.15 15.34
C ASP A 183 -4.34 5.06 15.58
N ALA A 184 -3.55 4.93 14.50
CA ALA A 184 -2.09 4.88 14.54
C ALA A 184 -1.50 5.39 13.21
N LEU A 185 -0.27 5.92 13.27
CA LEU A 185 0.45 6.43 12.11
C LEU A 185 1.79 5.70 11.94
N VAL A 186 2.07 5.26 10.71
CA VAL A 186 3.37 4.74 10.29
C VAL A 186 3.94 5.67 9.23
N VAL A 187 5.14 6.18 9.48
CA VAL A 187 5.89 7.09 8.63
C VAL A 187 7.14 6.36 8.15
N THR A 188 7.31 6.23 6.85
CA THR A 188 8.50 5.60 6.27
C THR A 188 9.22 6.56 5.34
N ALA A 189 10.55 6.55 5.36
CA ALA A 189 11.41 7.36 4.50
C ALA A 189 11.13 8.87 4.59
N LEU A 190 10.89 9.35 5.80
CA LEU A 190 10.73 10.78 6.12
C LEU A 190 11.13 11.03 7.57
N GLY A 191 11.92 12.09 7.80
CA GLY A 191 12.28 12.62 9.11
C GLY A 191 12.22 14.14 9.12
N HIS A 192 12.31 14.74 10.31
CA HIS A 192 12.18 16.18 10.52
C HIS A 192 13.49 16.85 10.94
N VAL A 193 14.52 16.07 11.29
CA VAL A 193 15.84 16.63 11.66
C VAL A 193 16.43 17.35 10.45
N PRO A 194 16.70 18.68 10.54
CA PRO A 194 17.20 19.44 9.41
C PRO A 194 18.55 18.94 8.90
N HIS A 195 18.64 18.76 7.60
CA HIS A 195 19.88 18.42 6.89
C HIS A 195 19.78 18.86 5.42
N GLU A 196 20.90 18.80 4.69
CA GLU A 196 20.90 19.10 3.27
C GLU A 196 20.39 17.91 2.45
N LEU A 197 19.43 18.15 1.55
CA LEU A 197 18.99 17.14 0.59
C LEU A 197 19.90 17.14 -0.64
N PRO A 198 20.29 15.98 -1.16
CA PRO A 198 21.15 15.88 -2.34
C PRO A 198 20.36 16.10 -3.65
N ILE A 199 19.50 17.10 -3.68
CA ILE A 199 18.67 17.45 -4.84
C ILE A 199 19.20 18.76 -5.42
N PRO A 200 19.81 18.73 -6.62
CA PRO A 200 20.30 19.94 -7.25
C PRO A 200 19.16 20.95 -7.48
N PRO A 201 19.30 22.23 -7.11
CA PRO A 201 18.28 23.25 -7.35
C PRO A 201 17.88 23.35 -8.83
N GLU A 202 18.82 23.12 -9.74
CA GLU A 202 18.60 23.16 -11.19
C GLU A 202 17.62 22.05 -11.62
N LEU A 203 17.66 20.89 -10.97
CA LEU A 203 16.73 19.80 -11.23
C LEU A 203 15.31 20.22 -10.82
N ILE A 204 15.13 20.81 -9.65
CA ILE A 204 13.83 21.30 -9.18
C ILE A 204 13.28 22.35 -10.15
N ILE A 205 14.12 23.30 -10.57
CA ILE A 205 13.74 24.37 -11.53
C ILE A 205 13.34 23.75 -12.88
N ALA A 206 14.09 22.79 -13.39
CA ALA A 206 13.80 22.14 -14.67
C ALA A 206 12.48 21.34 -14.62
N LEU A 207 12.26 20.59 -13.56
CA LEU A 207 11.04 19.80 -13.36
C LEU A 207 9.81 20.70 -13.20
N ALA A 208 9.95 21.80 -12.48
CA ALA A 208 8.86 22.75 -12.22
C ALA A 208 8.38 23.55 -13.45
N GLN A 209 8.97 23.36 -14.62
CA GLN A 209 8.47 23.99 -15.87
C GLN A 209 7.10 23.46 -16.30
N PHE A 210 6.73 22.25 -15.88
CA PHE A 210 5.49 21.60 -16.28
C PHE A 210 4.58 21.39 -15.08
N PRO A 211 3.25 21.51 -15.25
CA PRO A 211 2.29 21.22 -14.17
C PRO A 211 2.33 19.77 -13.70
N TYR A 212 2.62 18.84 -14.62
CA TYR A 212 2.87 17.42 -14.38
C TYR A 212 4.20 17.04 -15.03
N PHE A 213 5.05 16.32 -14.32
CA PHE A 213 6.37 15.95 -14.83
C PHE A 213 6.83 14.60 -14.26
N PRO A 214 7.58 13.80 -15.06
CA PRO A 214 8.24 12.61 -14.56
C PRO A 214 9.54 12.99 -13.82
N LEU A 215 9.88 12.23 -12.78
CA LEU A 215 11.24 12.26 -12.25
C LEU A 215 12.12 11.36 -13.16
N PRO A 216 13.25 11.85 -13.72
CA PRO A 216 14.12 11.07 -14.59
C PRO A 216 14.59 9.76 -13.93
N ALA A 217 14.71 8.68 -14.71
CA ALA A 217 15.11 7.37 -14.23
C ALA A 217 16.45 7.38 -13.49
N GLU A 218 17.42 8.15 -14.00
CA GLU A 218 18.74 8.32 -13.38
C GLU A 218 18.62 9.00 -12.01
N ALA A 219 17.77 10.04 -11.90
CA ALA A 219 17.53 10.72 -10.63
C ALA A 219 16.81 9.79 -9.63
N ARG A 220 15.81 9.01 -10.08
CA ARG A 220 15.15 8.02 -9.25
C ARG A 220 16.15 6.97 -8.75
N SER A 221 16.96 6.42 -9.63
CA SER A 221 17.96 5.41 -9.27
C SER A 221 18.96 5.94 -8.25
N ALA A 222 19.44 7.18 -8.43
CA ALA A 222 20.41 7.80 -7.52
C ALA A 222 19.80 8.19 -6.16
N LEU A 223 18.55 8.68 -6.15
CA LEU A 223 17.91 9.18 -4.93
C LEU A 223 17.21 8.07 -4.13
N PHE A 224 16.71 7.02 -4.78
CA PHE A 224 15.83 6.06 -4.14
C PHE A 224 16.51 4.74 -3.77
N TYR A 225 17.66 4.44 -4.38
CA TYR A 225 18.28 3.14 -4.19
C TYR A 225 19.68 3.21 -3.60
N PHE A 226 19.92 2.31 -2.64
CA PHE A 226 21.26 1.85 -2.30
C PHE A 226 21.56 0.62 -3.16
N ALA A 227 22.36 0.82 -4.21
CA ALA A 227 22.55 -0.17 -5.28
C ALA A 227 23.11 -1.50 -4.78
N ASP A 228 23.94 -1.49 -3.72
CA ASP A 228 24.54 -2.72 -3.15
C ASP A 228 23.50 -3.61 -2.45
N ALA A 229 22.31 -3.09 -2.18
CA ALA A 229 21.21 -3.80 -1.50
C ALA A 229 19.90 -3.79 -2.30
N ALA A 230 19.95 -3.49 -3.59
CA ALA A 230 18.81 -3.52 -4.50
C ALA A 230 19.16 -4.35 -5.75
N ASP A 231 18.22 -5.18 -6.18
CA ASP A 231 18.36 -5.94 -7.42
C ASP A 231 18.25 -4.97 -8.62
N ALA A 232 19.19 -5.06 -9.57
CA ALA A 232 19.18 -4.22 -10.77
C ALA A 232 17.90 -4.38 -11.61
N ASP A 233 17.31 -5.59 -11.65
CA ASP A 233 16.06 -5.85 -12.36
C ASP A 233 14.87 -5.18 -11.65
N VAL A 234 14.93 -5.04 -10.32
CA VAL A 234 13.92 -4.30 -9.54
C VAL A 234 14.02 -2.80 -9.80
N ILE A 235 15.23 -2.24 -9.86
CA ILE A 235 15.44 -0.83 -10.21
C ILE A 235 14.93 -0.55 -11.63
N ALA A 236 15.21 -1.45 -12.58
CA ALA A 236 14.69 -1.33 -13.94
C ALA A 236 13.17 -1.43 -13.98
N TYR A 237 12.59 -2.38 -13.23
CA TYR A 237 11.14 -2.55 -13.14
C TYR A 237 10.47 -1.31 -12.52
N ASP A 238 11.02 -0.76 -11.44
CA ASP A 238 10.52 0.47 -10.81
C ASP A 238 10.46 1.63 -11.81
N ASN A 239 11.58 1.91 -12.49
CA ASN A 239 11.64 3.00 -13.45
C ASN A 239 10.65 2.86 -14.62
N LEU A 240 10.29 1.63 -15.01
CA LEU A 240 9.40 1.37 -16.13
C LEU A 240 7.92 1.22 -15.74
N ASN A 241 7.62 0.72 -14.52
CA ASN A 241 6.28 0.25 -14.18
C ASN A 241 5.68 0.87 -12.91
N LEU A 242 6.54 1.33 -11.96
CA LEU A 242 6.09 1.93 -10.72
C LEU A 242 6.16 3.45 -10.75
N ALA A 243 7.00 4.01 -11.65
CA ALA A 243 7.15 5.45 -11.82
C ALA A 243 5.84 6.10 -12.30
N ASP A 244 5.51 7.25 -11.71
CA ASP A 244 4.39 8.10 -12.08
C ASP A 244 4.79 9.58 -12.12
N LEU A 245 3.86 10.44 -12.52
CA LEU A 245 4.08 11.86 -12.57
C LEU A 245 4.00 12.49 -11.17
N LEU A 246 4.84 13.49 -10.95
CA LEU A 246 4.69 14.47 -9.87
C LEU A 246 3.91 15.67 -10.37
N THR A 247 3.23 16.37 -9.46
CA THR A 247 2.61 17.65 -9.75
C THR A 247 3.43 18.81 -9.19
N ARG A 248 3.43 19.92 -9.89
CA ARG A 248 4.14 21.13 -9.46
C ARG A 248 3.58 21.68 -8.14
N GLY A 249 2.28 21.69 -7.98
CA GLY A 249 1.63 22.14 -6.74
C GLY A 249 2.04 21.27 -5.54
N GLN A 250 2.04 19.93 -5.68
CA GLN A 250 2.50 19.03 -4.63
C GLN A 250 3.99 19.22 -4.32
N LEU A 251 4.84 19.29 -5.34
CA LEU A 251 6.27 19.47 -5.16
C LEU A 251 6.57 20.68 -4.27
N PHE A 252 6.09 21.87 -4.64
CA PHE A 252 6.42 23.10 -3.91
C PHE A 252 5.79 23.16 -2.53
N THR A 253 4.52 22.75 -2.39
CA THR A 253 3.84 22.85 -1.09
C THR A 253 4.34 21.79 -0.10
N THR A 254 4.74 20.62 -0.58
CA THR A 254 5.33 19.57 0.28
C THR A 254 6.74 19.96 0.73
N PHE A 255 7.59 20.46 -0.16
CA PHE A 255 8.92 20.94 0.23
C PHE A 255 8.84 22.14 1.19
N ALA A 256 7.91 23.06 0.98
CA ALA A 256 7.70 24.17 1.92
C ALA A 256 7.27 23.70 3.31
N ALA A 257 6.55 22.59 3.40
CA ALA A 257 6.13 22.00 4.67
C ALA A 257 7.27 21.22 5.34
N VAL A 258 7.97 20.35 4.62
CA VAL A 258 8.97 19.44 5.20
C VAL A 258 10.14 20.17 5.87
N PHE A 259 10.51 21.36 5.36
CA PHE A 259 11.53 22.21 5.98
C PHE A 259 10.97 23.15 7.05
N ASN A 260 9.69 23.05 7.35
CA ASN A 260 9.02 23.83 8.37
C ASN A 260 8.07 22.94 9.20
N PRO A 261 8.57 22.32 10.30
CA PRO A 261 7.80 21.42 11.14
C PRO A 261 6.48 22.03 11.71
N ALA A 262 6.40 23.36 11.78
CA ALA A 262 5.15 24.01 12.15
C ALA A 262 4.10 23.97 11.03
N ALA A 263 4.55 23.85 9.77
CA ALA A 263 3.66 23.79 8.61
C ALA A 263 3.22 22.36 8.27
N ASP A 264 4.03 21.34 8.55
CA ASP A 264 3.68 19.93 8.30
C ASP A 264 2.79 19.30 9.38
N ARG A 265 2.62 20.00 10.51
CA ARG A 265 1.78 19.61 11.65
C ARG A 265 2.25 18.39 12.45
N VAL A 266 3.51 18.00 12.35
CA VAL A 266 4.08 16.86 13.10
C VAL A 266 3.80 16.99 14.60
N GLY A 267 3.97 18.18 15.17
CA GLY A 267 3.69 18.46 16.59
C GLY A 267 2.22 18.38 16.99
N ALA A 268 1.27 18.32 16.03
CA ALA A 268 -0.16 18.21 16.31
C ALA A 268 -0.67 16.75 16.28
N VAL A 269 0.14 15.81 15.86
CA VAL A 269 -0.22 14.38 15.86
C VAL A 269 -0.36 13.87 17.29
N THR A 270 -1.49 13.23 17.62
CA THR A 270 -1.81 12.83 19.01
C THR A 270 -1.78 11.32 19.27
N GLY A 271 -1.94 10.49 18.25
CA GLY A 271 -1.94 9.03 18.35
C GLY A 271 -0.53 8.43 18.47
N PRO A 272 -0.40 7.10 18.55
CA PRO A 272 0.88 6.39 18.48
C PRO A 272 1.49 6.50 17.09
N VAL A 273 2.82 6.64 17.03
CA VAL A 273 3.58 6.84 15.80
C VAL A 273 4.76 5.88 15.73
N LEU A 274 4.94 5.25 14.57
CA LEU A 274 6.16 4.56 14.17
C LEU A 274 6.83 5.33 13.03
N VAL A 275 8.11 5.69 13.20
CA VAL A 275 8.94 6.26 12.14
C VAL A 275 10.02 5.26 11.76
N GLN A 276 10.14 4.95 10.47
CA GLN A 276 11.22 4.12 9.95
C GLN A 276 12.09 4.92 8.99
N LEU A 277 13.40 4.95 9.24
CA LEU A 277 14.41 5.62 8.42
C LEU A 277 15.43 4.60 7.91
N GLY A 278 15.77 4.67 6.63
CA GLY A 278 16.77 3.81 5.99
C GLY A 278 18.19 4.28 6.30
N GLU A 279 19.11 3.35 6.57
CA GLU A 279 20.52 3.69 6.81
C GLU A 279 21.17 4.36 5.60
N HIS A 280 20.81 3.88 4.42
CA HIS A 280 21.32 4.37 3.13
C HIS A 280 20.29 5.19 2.33
N ASP A 281 19.25 5.69 3.00
CA ASP A 281 18.31 6.63 2.40
C ASP A 281 19.05 7.95 2.12
N SER A 282 19.15 8.32 0.85
CA SER A 282 19.86 9.53 0.44
C SER A 282 19.12 10.82 0.81
N LEU A 283 17.79 10.73 1.02
CA LEU A 283 16.94 11.86 1.36
C LEU A 283 16.75 11.99 2.87
N TRP A 284 16.46 10.89 3.58
CA TRP A 284 16.16 10.87 5.02
C TRP A 284 16.95 9.75 5.72
N PRO A 285 18.29 9.85 5.80
CA PRO A 285 19.12 8.79 6.36
C PRO A 285 18.89 8.62 7.87
N SER A 286 18.92 7.38 8.32
CA SER A 286 18.72 7.05 9.75
C SER A 286 19.84 7.58 10.67
N LEU A 287 20.87 8.18 10.11
CA LEU A 287 21.88 8.95 10.89
C LEU A 287 21.19 10.01 11.77
N TYR A 288 20.06 10.52 11.35
CA TYR A 288 19.30 11.55 12.07
C TYR A 288 18.18 10.99 12.97
N ALA A 289 18.00 9.67 13.05
CA ALA A 289 16.93 9.02 13.81
C ALA A 289 16.92 9.44 15.30
N GLY A 290 18.08 9.68 15.89
CA GLY A 290 18.21 10.04 17.31
C GLY A 290 17.53 11.36 17.71
N GLY A 291 17.31 12.28 16.76
CA GLY A 291 16.62 13.55 16.99
C GLY A 291 15.15 13.55 16.63
N GLU A 292 14.67 12.53 15.91
CA GLU A 292 13.35 12.53 15.28
C GLU A 292 12.19 12.58 16.30
N ALA A 293 12.27 11.83 17.38
CA ALA A 293 11.20 11.77 18.39
C ALA A 293 10.85 13.13 19.01
N ALA A 294 11.76 14.11 19.00
CA ALA A 294 11.55 15.43 19.59
C ALA A 294 10.53 16.28 18.85
N PHE A 295 10.22 15.98 17.57
CA PHE A 295 9.25 16.70 16.77
C PHE A 295 7.80 16.30 17.07
N TRP A 296 7.56 15.10 17.59
CA TRP A 296 6.27 14.50 17.84
C TRP A 296 5.70 14.86 19.22
N THR A 297 5.59 16.16 19.50
CA THR A 297 5.39 16.69 20.86
C THR A 297 4.06 16.31 21.52
N ASN A 298 3.02 15.97 20.73
CA ASN A 298 1.72 15.56 21.25
C ASN A 298 1.38 14.08 20.97
N ALA A 299 2.27 13.34 20.31
CA ALA A 299 2.05 11.91 20.07
C ALA A 299 1.99 11.13 21.40
N SER A 300 1.04 10.20 21.51
CA SER A 300 0.89 9.38 22.72
C SER A 300 2.06 8.43 22.96
N SER A 301 2.73 8.01 21.88
CA SER A 301 3.99 7.29 21.90
C SER A 301 4.70 7.46 20.54
N VAL A 302 6.02 7.43 20.56
CA VAL A 302 6.86 7.52 19.35
C VAL A 302 7.88 6.40 19.38
N THR A 303 7.89 5.60 18.33
CA THR A 303 8.93 4.60 18.07
C THR A 303 9.70 5.04 16.84
N VAL A 304 11.02 5.16 16.91
CA VAL A 304 11.89 5.48 15.77
C VAL A 304 12.81 4.31 15.51
N GLU A 305 12.81 3.80 14.29
CA GLU A 305 13.59 2.64 13.87
C GLU A 305 14.54 3.01 12.74
N SER A 306 15.77 2.54 12.83
CA SER A 306 16.74 2.55 11.74
C SER A 306 16.70 1.20 11.03
N LEU A 307 16.50 1.22 9.72
CA LEU A 307 16.53 0.03 8.88
C LEU A 307 17.93 -0.09 8.24
N PRO A 308 18.71 -1.12 8.58
CA PRO A 308 20.01 -1.31 7.96
C PRO A 308 19.87 -1.67 6.49
N ILE A 309 20.86 -1.33 5.68
CA ILE A 309 21.00 -1.76 4.28
C ILE A 309 19.76 -1.41 3.40
N VAL A 310 19.05 -0.33 3.71
CA VAL A 310 17.86 0.12 2.97
C VAL A 310 18.06 1.56 2.53
N GLY A 311 17.83 1.85 1.25
CA GLY A 311 17.76 3.20 0.68
C GLY A 311 16.35 3.80 0.82
N HIS A 312 16.01 4.81 0.02
CA HIS A 312 14.73 5.52 0.13
C HIS A 312 13.52 4.67 -0.26
N ALA A 313 13.60 3.87 -1.32
CA ALA A 313 12.48 3.05 -1.80
C ALA A 313 12.37 1.72 -1.01
N PHE A 314 11.91 1.77 0.23
CA PHE A 314 11.95 0.66 1.20
C PHE A 314 11.41 -0.67 0.67
N ASN A 315 10.29 -0.63 -0.05
CA ASN A 315 9.63 -1.85 -0.52
C ASN A 315 10.42 -2.59 -1.61
N THR A 316 11.31 -1.91 -2.31
CA THR A 316 12.04 -2.45 -3.47
C THR A 316 13.51 -2.76 -3.18
N HIS A 317 13.92 -2.76 -1.89
CA HIS A 317 15.22 -3.28 -1.45
C HIS A 317 15.15 -4.76 -1.07
N LEU A 318 16.28 -5.45 -1.07
CA LEU A 318 16.38 -6.89 -0.76
C LEU A 318 15.95 -7.21 0.67
N ASP A 319 16.23 -6.32 1.64
CA ASP A 319 15.85 -6.49 3.06
C ASP A 319 14.52 -5.81 3.43
N ASN A 320 13.62 -5.62 2.47
CA ASN A 320 12.32 -4.99 2.68
C ASN A 320 11.49 -5.64 3.81
N LYS A 321 11.59 -6.96 3.98
CA LYS A 321 10.81 -7.71 4.99
C LYS A 321 11.19 -7.39 6.42
N THR A 322 12.38 -6.88 6.69
CA THR A 322 12.77 -6.46 8.04
C THR A 322 11.90 -5.29 8.49
N GLY A 323 11.73 -4.26 7.65
CA GLY A 323 10.83 -3.15 7.94
C GLY A 323 9.36 -3.59 8.02
N TRP A 324 8.88 -4.42 7.10
CA TRP A 324 7.50 -4.91 7.10
C TRP A 324 7.14 -5.70 8.36
N LYS A 325 8.01 -6.63 8.78
CA LYS A 325 7.82 -7.41 10.01
C LYS A 325 7.83 -6.51 11.24
N SER A 326 8.65 -5.46 11.24
CA SER A 326 8.67 -4.50 12.35
C SER A 326 7.37 -3.71 12.42
N ILE A 327 6.86 -3.20 11.30
CA ILE A 327 5.54 -2.54 11.24
C ILE A 327 4.45 -3.48 11.75
N ASN A 328 4.44 -4.75 11.31
CA ASN A 328 3.45 -5.73 11.77
C ASN A 328 3.49 -5.93 13.30
N ARG A 329 4.69 -6.15 13.87
CA ARG A 329 4.86 -6.30 15.33
C ARG A 329 4.37 -5.05 16.07
N TRP A 330 4.74 -3.86 15.57
CA TRP A 330 4.37 -2.60 16.18
C TRP A 330 2.85 -2.38 16.16
N ILE A 331 2.18 -2.61 15.02
CA ILE A 331 0.72 -2.48 14.91
C ILE A 331 0.04 -3.44 15.87
N ARG A 332 0.44 -4.73 15.92
CA ARG A 332 -0.14 -5.73 16.83
C ARG A 332 -0.03 -5.32 18.29
N SER A 333 1.14 -4.82 18.70
CA SER A 333 1.36 -4.38 20.08
C SER A 333 0.60 -3.09 20.42
N THR A 334 0.46 -2.18 19.46
CA THR A 334 -0.14 -0.85 19.66
C THR A 334 -1.66 -0.89 19.67
N LEU A 335 -2.27 -1.67 18.76
CA LEU A 335 -3.74 -1.75 18.62
C LEU A 335 -4.33 -3.00 19.26
N ALA A 336 -3.56 -3.79 20.01
CA ALA A 336 -3.98 -5.05 20.61
C ALA A 336 -4.67 -5.98 19.58
N VAL A 337 -4.10 -6.06 18.38
CA VAL A 337 -4.58 -6.94 17.31
C VAL A 337 -4.14 -8.36 17.59
N ASN A 338 -5.11 -9.29 17.74
CA ASN A 338 -4.87 -10.71 17.99
C ASN A 338 -4.40 -11.45 16.74
#